data_93aa2f4bc4cc42b87d620770848cae1f
#
_entry.id   93aa2f4bc4cc42b87d620770848cae1f
#
_cell.length_a   1.000
_cell.length_b   1.000
_cell.length_c   1.000
_cell.angle_alpha   90.00
_cell.angle_beta   90.00
_cell.angle_gamma   90.00
#
_symmetry.space_group_name_H-M   'P 1'
#
loop_
_entity.id
_entity.type
_entity.pdbx_description
1 polymer ?
#
loop_
_entity_poly.entity_id
_entity_poly.type
_entity_poly.pdbx_seq_one_letter_code
_entity_poly.pdbx_strand_id
1 'polypeptide(L)'
;VSMKFYYFGGTFNENDTLEDTSTLNSHHFDGVMFTYDATQGDMFVRVAKDIKLNEKIKYLIAIRPYTISPQYLYAINQSINEIQKDRLQINIIAGYIKDHESNVGGIVGDVNDLSPSVERSNYTIKFIESLDEISKNKDSKEQLDVYISTTNNYVFDAVKKYKNKIILPYSIYKRGFWSDWLKDPSLKIEFDRGGTEIMLAMTPVIRETKEELEALAQHAMKPVWKKGDVSKVVEDVEYFTHESFHEFIQMLEEDNISHLLINAVPRSESTKIVSFVKQYVESRTDFAGHQAGK
;
A
#
# COMPACT_ATOMS: atom_id res chain seq x y z
N VAL A 1 -12.34 14.24 -3.20
CA VAL A 1 -12.22 12.79 -3.48
C VAL A 1 -12.36 12.06 -2.15
N SER A 2 -13.25 11.06 -2.05
CA SER A 2 -13.39 10.28 -0.82
C SER A 2 -12.16 9.39 -0.60
N MET A 3 -11.64 9.36 0.64
CA MET A 3 -10.52 8.50 1.03
C MET A 3 -10.85 7.03 0.76
N LYS A 4 -9.92 6.32 0.14
CA LYS A 4 -9.97 4.87 -0.05
C LYS A 4 -9.06 4.17 0.95
N PHE A 5 -9.54 3.08 1.51
CA PHE A 5 -8.86 2.35 2.54
C PHE A 5 -8.35 1.00 2.03
N TYR A 6 -7.06 0.77 2.26
CA TYR A 6 -6.39 -0.49 1.99
C TYR A 6 -5.88 -1.09 3.29
N TYR A 7 -6.04 -2.38 3.44
CA TYR A 7 -5.53 -3.12 4.59
C TYR A 7 -4.23 -3.82 4.23
N PHE A 8 -3.22 -3.71 5.09
CA PHE A 8 -1.99 -4.45 4.93
C PHE A 8 -2.15 -5.87 5.47
N GLY A 9 -2.42 -6.81 4.59
CA GLY A 9 -2.60 -8.22 4.92
C GLY A 9 -1.32 -8.97 5.28
N GLY A 10 -0.17 -8.38 4.98
CA GLY A 10 1.14 -9.00 5.26
C GLY A 10 1.42 -10.21 4.38
N THR A 11 2.29 -11.08 4.88
CA THR A 11 2.52 -12.41 4.32
C THR A 11 1.48 -13.37 4.90
N PHE A 12 0.93 -14.23 4.07
CA PHE A 12 -0.01 -15.23 4.54
C PHE A 12 0.72 -16.31 5.36
N ASN A 13 0.55 -16.27 6.66
CA ASN A 13 0.84 -17.40 7.51
C ASN A 13 -0.49 -18.10 7.83
N GLU A 14 -0.57 -19.41 7.68
CA GLU A 14 -1.80 -20.19 7.93
C GLU A 14 -2.36 -20.01 9.35
N ASN A 15 -1.51 -19.58 10.29
CA ASN A 15 -1.87 -19.29 11.67
C ASN A 15 -2.27 -17.82 11.93
N ASP A 16 -2.15 -16.95 10.93
CA ASP A 16 -2.62 -15.59 11.03
C ASP A 16 -4.14 -15.58 10.82
N THR A 17 -4.88 -15.22 11.84
CA THR A 17 -6.28 -14.82 11.76
C THR A 17 -6.40 -13.54 10.94
N LEU A 18 -5.99 -13.61 9.68
CA LEU A 18 -6.36 -12.59 8.71
C LEU A 18 -7.88 -12.65 8.63
N GLU A 19 -8.47 -11.53 8.92
CA GLU A 19 -9.86 -11.33 8.57
C GLU A 19 -10.01 -11.75 7.12
N ASP A 20 -10.92 -12.64 6.87
CA ASP A 20 -11.30 -13.03 5.53
C ASP A 20 -11.48 -11.75 4.70
N THR A 21 -11.00 -11.74 3.46
CA THR A 21 -11.18 -10.61 2.57
C THR A 21 -12.65 -10.21 2.40
N SER A 22 -13.58 -11.14 2.64
CA SER A 22 -15.02 -10.87 2.74
C SER A 22 -15.35 -9.92 3.90
N THR A 23 -14.69 -10.07 5.05
CA THR A 23 -14.84 -9.19 6.21
C THR A 23 -14.37 -7.77 5.87
N LEU A 24 -13.20 -7.63 5.23
CA LEU A 24 -12.71 -6.33 4.78
C LEU A 24 -13.68 -5.65 3.82
N ASN A 25 -14.25 -6.40 2.88
CA ASN A 25 -15.28 -5.88 1.96
C ASN A 25 -16.53 -5.39 2.70
N SER A 26 -17.00 -6.14 3.70
CA SER A 26 -18.16 -5.76 4.53
C SER A 26 -17.89 -4.55 5.43
N HIS A 27 -16.62 -4.19 5.66
CA HIS A 27 -16.18 -3.05 6.45
C HIS A 27 -15.66 -1.89 5.59
N HIS A 28 -16.07 -1.85 4.31
CA HIS A 28 -15.79 -0.74 3.38
C HIS A 28 -14.32 -0.50 3.05
N PHE A 29 -13.47 -1.53 3.14
CA PHE A 29 -12.14 -1.45 2.56
C PHE A 29 -12.22 -1.58 1.03
N ASP A 30 -11.45 -0.77 0.34
CA ASP A 30 -11.34 -0.78 -1.12
C ASP A 30 -10.35 -1.83 -1.61
N GLY A 31 -9.36 -2.18 -0.78
CA GLY A 31 -8.36 -3.15 -1.16
C GLY A 31 -7.58 -3.75 0.00
N VAL A 32 -6.79 -4.76 -0.35
CA VAL A 32 -5.87 -5.44 0.56
C VAL A 32 -4.50 -5.57 -0.11
N MET A 33 -3.44 -5.27 0.63
CA MET A 33 -2.08 -5.45 0.15
C MET A 33 -1.44 -6.71 0.73
N PHE A 34 -0.87 -7.53 -0.15
CA PHE A 34 -0.06 -8.69 0.22
C PHE A 34 1.38 -8.50 -0.22
N THR A 35 2.33 -8.94 0.59
CA THR A 35 3.74 -8.94 0.24
C THR A 35 4.16 -10.30 -0.30
N TYR A 36 4.93 -10.28 -1.39
CA TYR A 36 5.60 -11.48 -1.86
C TYR A 36 6.62 -11.96 -0.82
N ASP A 37 6.58 -13.25 -0.53
CA ASP A 37 7.56 -13.95 0.29
C ASP A 37 7.90 -15.28 -0.37
N ALA A 38 9.16 -15.46 -0.75
CA ALA A 38 9.63 -16.67 -1.44
C ALA A 38 9.49 -17.96 -0.59
N THR A 39 9.30 -17.83 0.71
CA THR A 39 9.10 -18.96 1.65
C THR A 39 7.65 -19.38 1.81
N GLN A 40 6.71 -18.65 1.17
CA GLN A 40 5.27 -18.88 1.27
C GLN A 40 4.67 -19.18 -0.09
N GLY A 41 3.39 -19.56 -0.10
CA GLY A 41 2.67 -19.80 -1.34
C GLY A 41 2.59 -18.56 -2.23
N ASP A 42 2.48 -18.77 -3.54
CA ASP A 42 2.40 -17.72 -4.54
C ASP A 42 1.16 -16.84 -4.35
N MET A 43 1.36 -15.53 -4.22
CA MET A 43 0.30 -14.57 -3.94
C MET A 43 -0.65 -14.40 -5.12
N PHE A 44 -0.18 -14.54 -6.36
CA PHE A 44 -1.05 -14.44 -7.54
C PHE A 44 -2.02 -15.62 -7.62
N VAL A 45 -1.53 -16.82 -7.28
CA VAL A 45 -2.39 -18.02 -7.18
C VAL A 45 -3.46 -17.84 -6.11
N ARG A 46 -3.08 -17.25 -4.98
CA ARG A 46 -4.03 -16.97 -3.90
C ARG A 46 -5.06 -15.92 -4.31
N VAL A 47 -4.64 -14.82 -4.91
CA VAL A 47 -5.56 -13.81 -5.46
C VAL A 47 -6.53 -14.42 -6.46
N ALA A 48 -6.04 -15.27 -7.37
CA ALA A 48 -6.90 -15.96 -8.32
C ALA A 48 -7.97 -16.85 -7.65
N LYS A 49 -7.67 -17.40 -6.48
CA LYS A 49 -8.63 -18.14 -5.66
C LYS A 49 -9.64 -17.22 -4.97
N ASP A 50 -9.17 -16.15 -4.34
CA ASP A 50 -9.97 -15.26 -3.50
C ASP A 50 -10.86 -14.32 -4.33
N ILE A 51 -10.43 -13.92 -5.52
CA ILE A 51 -11.08 -12.91 -6.34
C ILE A 51 -12.54 -13.26 -6.72
N LYS A 52 -12.85 -14.55 -6.76
CA LYS A 52 -14.22 -15.05 -7.02
C LYS A 52 -15.14 -14.92 -5.81
N LEU A 53 -14.56 -14.83 -4.61
CA LEU A 53 -15.32 -14.77 -3.37
C LEU A 53 -15.69 -13.34 -2.98
N ASN A 54 -15.00 -12.34 -3.57
CA ASN A 54 -15.14 -10.94 -3.22
C ASN A 54 -15.31 -10.09 -4.47
N GLU A 55 -16.45 -9.43 -4.61
CA GLU A 55 -16.79 -8.71 -5.84
C GLU A 55 -16.16 -7.31 -5.97
N LYS A 56 -15.66 -6.72 -4.87
CA LYS A 56 -15.24 -5.31 -4.85
C LYS A 56 -13.79 -5.08 -4.44
N ILE A 57 -13.23 -5.89 -3.54
CA ILE A 57 -11.87 -5.71 -3.01
C ILE A 57 -10.83 -5.76 -4.13
N LYS A 58 -9.96 -4.76 -4.19
CA LYS A 58 -8.75 -4.77 -5.01
C LYS A 58 -7.62 -5.50 -4.28
N TYR A 59 -6.78 -6.18 -5.04
CA TYR A 59 -5.65 -6.94 -4.52
C TYR A 59 -4.36 -6.28 -4.97
N LEU A 60 -3.69 -5.62 -4.04
CA LEU A 60 -2.40 -4.96 -4.26
C LEU A 60 -1.28 -5.91 -3.87
N ILE A 61 -0.55 -6.45 -4.85
CA ILE A 61 0.55 -7.38 -4.60
C ILE A 61 1.87 -6.65 -4.65
N ALA A 62 2.58 -6.65 -3.52
CA ALA A 62 3.91 -6.07 -3.44
C ALA A 62 4.95 -7.07 -3.94
N ILE A 63 5.69 -6.68 -4.96
CA ILE A 63 6.73 -7.49 -5.61
C ILE A 63 8.09 -6.78 -5.58
N ARG A 64 9.14 -7.56 -5.75
CA ARG A 64 10.48 -7.07 -6.05
C ARG A 64 10.69 -7.10 -7.56
N PRO A 65 11.22 -6.05 -8.20
CA PRO A 65 11.39 -6.03 -9.65
C PRO A 65 12.32 -7.12 -10.19
N TYR A 66 13.18 -7.68 -9.34
CA TYR A 66 14.12 -8.76 -9.71
C TYR A 66 13.55 -10.16 -9.49
N THR A 67 12.31 -10.32 -9.01
CA THR A 67 11.70 -11.64 -8.77
C THR A 67 10.79 -12.09 -9.92
N ILE A 68 10.45 -11.20 -10.84
CA ILE A 68 9.49 -11.47 -11.92
C ILE A 68 9.84 -10.61 -13.14
N SER A 69 9.65 -11.13 -14.35
CA SER A 69 9.83 -10.31 -15.55
C SER A 69 8.58 -9.46 -15.85
N PRO A 70 8.73 -8.27 -16.47
CA PRO A 70 7.59 -7.43 -16.85
C PRO A 70 6.60 -8.17 -17.75
N GLN A 71 7.07 -8.96 -18.71
CA GLN A 71 6.23 -9.73 -19.64
C GLN A 71 5.38 -10.78 -18.90
N TYR A 72 5.99 -11.48 -17.94
CA TYR A 72 5.27 -12.49 -17.16
C TYR A 72 4.24 -11.85 -16.23
N LEU A 73 4.56 -10.68 -15.68
CA LEU A 73 3.60 -9.91 -14.87
C LEU A 73 2.35 -9.51 -15.67
N TYR A 74 2.54 -9.09 -16.93
CA TYR A 74 1.41 -8.83 -17.83
C TYR A 74 0.59 -10.09 -18.14
N ALA A 75 1.24 -11.23 -18.36
CA ALA A 75 0.54 -12.50 -18.60
C ALA A 75 -0.32 -12.90 -17.38
N ILE A 76 0.20 -12.72 -16.17
CA ILE A 76 -0.57 -12.94 -14.93
C ILE A 76 -1.77 -12.00 -14.88
N ASN A 77 -1.57 -10.71 -15.15
CA ASN A 77 -2.66 -9.73 -15.13
C ASN A 77 -3.76 -10.10 -16.14
N GLN A 78 -3.41 -10.52 -17.34
CA GLN A 78 -4.38 -11.01 -18.32
C GLN A 78 -5.18 -12.18 -17.78
N SER A 79 -4.50 -13.20 -17.24
CA SER A 79 -5.16 -14.40 -16.68
C SER A 79 -6.08 -14.05 -15.50
N ILE A 80 -5.72 -13.11 -14.66
CA ILE A 80 -6.56 -12.65 -13.55
C ILE A 80 -7.76 -11.86 -14.09
N ASN A 81 -7.56 -11.00 -15.10
CA ASN A 81 -8.63 -10.24 -15.73
C ASN A 81 -9.65 -11.13 -16.48
N GLU A 82 -9.27 -12.32 -16.93
CA GLU A 82 -10.21 -13.33 -17.44
C GLU A 82 -11.14 -13.84 -16.35
N ILE A 83 -10.67 -13.90 -15.10
CA ILE A 83 -11.49 -14.32 -13.96
C ILE A 83 -12.37 -13.15 -13.50
N GLN A 84 -11.78 -12.00 -13.24
CA GLN A 84 -12.48 -10.78 -12.87
C GLN A 84 -11.61 -9.54 -13.17
N LYS A 85 -12.17 -8.59 -13.93
CA LYS A 85 -11.45 -7.41 -14.43
C LYS A 85 -11.14 -6.40 -13.34
N ASP A 86 -10.03 -5.68 -13.54
CA ASP A 86 -9.63 -4.49 -12.78
C ASP A 86 -9.49 -4.72 -11.27
N ARG A 87 -9.09 -5.93 -10.87
CA ARG A 87 -8.97 -6.29 -9.47
C ARG A 87 -7.52 -6.40 -8.98
N LEU A 88 -6.59 -6.67 -9.89
CA LEU A 88 -5.17 -6.78 -9.57
C LEU A 88 -4.50 -5.41 -9.66
N GLN A 89 -3.74 -5.09 -8.62
CA GLN A 89 -2.83 -3.94 -8.55
C GLN A 89 -1.44 -4.44 -8.15
N ILE A 90 -0.41 -3.78 -8.63
CA ILE A 90 0.97 -4.17 -8.36
C ILE A 90 1.68 -3.05 -7.60
N ASN A 91 2.35 -3.40 -6.51
CA ASN A 91 3.25 -2.50 -5.81
C ASN A 91 4.69 -2.94 -6.04
N ILE A 92 5.47 -2.16 -6.75
CA ILE A 92 6.89 -2.41 -6.98
C ILE A 92 7.69 -1.82 -5.83
N ILE A 93 8.38 -2.68 -5.06
CA ILE A 93 9.20 -2.27 -3.94
C ILE A 93 10.66 -2.21 -4.37
N ALA A 94 11.19 -0.99 -4.53
CA ALA A 94 12.57 -0.71 -4.90
C ALA A 94 13.59 -0.89 -3.74
N GLY A 95 13.14 -1.40 -2.60
CA GLY A 95 13.91 -1.45 -1.36
C GLY A 95 15.04 -2.48 -1.33
N TYR A 96 15.62 -2.65 -0.15
CA TYR A 96 16.73 -3.59 0.10
C TYR A 96 16.29 -5.05 -0.09
N ILE A 97 17.27 -5.90 -0.45
CA ILE A 97 17.11 -7.34 -0.48
C ILE A 97 17.29 -7.87 0.95
N LYS A 98 16.35 -8.67 1.41
CA LYS A 98 16.50 -9.35 2.69
C LYS A 98 17.46 -10.55 2.53
N ASP A 99 18.23 -10.85 3.58
CA ASP A 99 19.22 -11.93 3.53
C ASP A 99 18.64 -13.28 3.10
N HIS A 100 17.41 -13.58 3.51
CA HIS A 100 16.73 -14.82 3.11
C HIS A 100 16.27 -14.81 1.64
N GLU A 101 16.01 -13.65 1.04
CA GLU A 101 15.67 -13.53 -0.38
C GLU A 101 16.89 -13.82 -1.27
N SER A 102 18.09 -13.45 -0.83
CA SER A 102 19.34 -13.73 -1.55
C SER A 102 19.71 -15.22 -1.55
N ASN A 103 19.29 -15.95 -0.51
CA ASN A 103 19.67 -17.36 -0.30
C ASN A 103 18.71 -18.36 -0.99
N VAL A 104 17.55 -17.97 -1.44
CA VAL A 104 16.51 -18.89 -1.95
C VAL A 104 16.49 -19.03 -3.48
N GLY A 105 17.41 -18.41 -4.21
CA GLY A 105 17.50 -18.55 -5.67
C GLY A 105 16.27 -18.05 -6.44
N GLY A 106 15.35 -17.34 -5.78
CA GLY A 106 14.13 -16.80 -6.36
C GLY A 106 14.32 -15.50 -7.15
N ILE A 107 15.56 -15.15 -7.47
CA ILE A 107 15.93 -13.91 -8.10
C ILE A 107 16.22 -14.14 -9.57
N VAL A 108 15.50 -13.44 -10.42
CA VAL A 108 15.71 -13.44 -11.85
C VAL A 108 16.80 -12.41 -12.18
N GLY A 109 18.05 -12.87 -12.30
CA GLY A 109 19.19 -12.03 -12.62
C GLY A 109 20.33 -12.15 -11.61
N ASP A 110 21.46 -11.55 -11.91
CA ASP A 110 22.64 -11.57 -11.04
C ASP A 110 22.47 -10.53 -9.92
N VAL A 111 22.02 -11.00 -8.76
CA VAL A 111 21.69 -10.16 -7.60
C VAL A 111 22.93 -9.72 -6.85
N ASN A 112 24.05 -10.42 -7.03
CA ASN A 112 25.30 -10.01 -6.41
C ASN A 112 25.71 -8.60 -6.83
N ASP A 113 25.28 -8.17 -8.03
CA ASP A 113 25.51 -6.81 -8.52
C ASP A 113 24.47 -5.77 -8.03
N LEU A 114 23.39 -6.20 -7.36
CA LEU A 114 22.34 -5.30 -6.86
C LEU A 114 22.56 -4.79 -5.42
N SER A 115 23.70 -5.09 -4.81
CA SER A 115 23.97 -4.71 -3.41
C SER A 115 24.07 -3.20 -3.14
N PRO A 116 24.59 -2.31 -4.00
CA PRO A 116 24.48 -0.87 -3.83
C PRO A 116 23.05 -0.37 -4.12
N SER A 117 22.62 0.61 -3.33
CA SER A 117 21.27 1.20 -3.48
C SER A 117 21.01 1.84 -4.87
N VAL A 118 22.07 2.31 -5.52
CA VAL A 118 22.02 2.92 -6.86
C VAL A 118 21.70 1.87 -7.92
N GLU A 119 22.29 0.69 -7.85
CA GLU A 119 22.06 -0.39 -8.83
C GLU A 119 20.67 -0.96 -8.72
N ARG A 120 20.16 -1.15 -7.50
CA ARG A 120 18.76 -1.54 -7.27
C ARG A 120 17.79 -0.49 -7.83
N SER A 121 18.10 0.78 -7.67
CA SER A 121 17.29 1.87 -8.21
C SER A 121 17.29 1.84 -9.72
N ASN A 122 18.46 1.67 -10.36
CA ASN A 122 18.58 1.56 -11.81
C ASN A 122 17.84 0.34 -12.36
N TYR A 123 17.91 -0.79 -11.67
CA TYR A 123 17.15 -1.98 -12.05
C TYR A 123 15.64 -1.72 -11.97
N THR A 124 15.19 -1.07 -10.90
CA THR A 124 13.77 -0.71 -10.72
C THR A 124 13.30 0.25 -11.82
N ILE A 125 14.11 1.25 -12.17
CA ILE A 125 13.82 2.19 -13.26
C ILE A 125 13.66 1.45 -14.58
N LYS A 126 14.61 0.58 -14.94
CA LYS A 126 14.53 -0.25 -16.16
C LYS A 126 13.29 -1.15 -16.18
N PHE A 127 12.91 -1.69 -15.02
CA PHE A 127 11.70 -2.50 -14.90
C PHE A 127 10.45 -1.66 -15.18
N ILE A 128 10.36 -0.44 -14.63
CA ILE A 128 9.26 0.50 -14.86
C ILE A 128 9.23 0.91 -16.36
N GLU A 129 10.38 1.19 -16.97
CA GLU A 129 10.49 1.50 -18.40
C GLU A 129 9.95 0.37 -19.27
N SER A 130 10.33 -0.88 -18.96
CA SER A 130 9.85 -2.06 -19.69
C SER A 130 8.34 -2.25 -19.52
N LEU A 131 7.78 -1.99 -18.34
CA LEU A 131 6.33 -2.02 -18.14
C LEU A 131 5.62 -0.97 -18.98
N ASP A 132 6.14 0.25 -19.04
CA ASP A 132 5.58 1.34 -19.86
C ASP A 132 5.63 1.02 -21.35
N GLU A 133 6.74 0.44 -21.84
CA GLU A 133 6.87 0.00 -23.23
C GLU A 133 5.86 -1.08 -23.61
N ILE A 134 5.65 -2.07 -22.73
CA ILE A 134 4.64 -3.10 -22.95
C ILE A 134 3.24 -2.47 -22.94
N SER A 135 2.97 -1.58 -21.98
CA SER A 135 1.70 -0.89 -21.83
C SER A 135 1.28 -0.11 -23.08
N LYS A 136 2.22 0.57 -23.74
CA LYS A 136 1.95 1.34 -24.97
C LYS A 136 1.42 0.49 -26.13
N ASN A 137 1.71 -0.80 -26.11
CA ASN A 137 1.26 -1.77 -27.11
C ASN A 137 0.02 -2.56 -26.69
N LYS A 138 -0.62 -2.19 -25.59
CA LYS A 138 -1.78 -2.85 -25.02
C LYS A 138 -3.01 -1.94 -25.04
N ASP A 139 -4.19 -2.56 -25.17
CA ASP A 139 -5.45 -1.84 -25.00
C ASP A 139 -5.56 -1.30 -23.57
N SER A 140 -6.25 -0.18 -23.40
CA SER A 140 -6.43 0.48 -22.09
C SER A 140 -7.01 -0.44 -21.01
N LYS A 141 -7.78 -1.46 -21.42
CA LYS A 141 -8.38 -2.47 -20.53
C LYS A 141 -7.38 -3.55 -20.05
N GLU A 142 -6.21 -3.62 -20.65
CA GLU A 142 -5.16 -4.59 -20.29
C GLU A 142 -4.01 -3.94 -19.51
N GLN A 143 -4.11 -2.63 -19.24
CA GLN A 143 -3.07 -1.93 -18.50
C GLN A 143 -2.99 -2.41 -17.06
N LEU A 144 -1.74 -2.52 -16.57
CA LEU A 144 -1.48 -2.80 -15.17
C LEU A 144 -1.70 -1.55 -14.33
N ASP A 145 -2.36 -1.72 -13.21
CA ASP A 145 -2.46 -0.69 -12.18
C ASP A 145 -1.24 -0.79 -11.25
N VAL A 146 -0.28 0.13 -11.39
CA VAL A 146 1.05 0.02 -10.77
C VAL A 146 1.31 1.15 -9.79
N TYR A 147 1.64 0.76 -8.56
CA TYR A 147 2.19 1.60 -7.50
C TYR A 147 3.69 1.34 -7.34
N ILE A 148 4.43 2.37 -6.97
CA ILE A 148 5.85 2.27 -6.68
C ILE A 148 6.10 2.69 -5.22
N SER A 149 6.67 1.79 -4.43
CA SER A 149 7.13 2.09 -3.07
C SER A 149 8.61 2.44 -3.09
N THR A 150 8.94 3.70 -2.86
CA THR A 150 10.32 4.16 -2.85
C THR A 150 10.51 5.37 -1.94
N THR A 151 11.73 5.52 -1.44
CA THR A 151 12.21 6.73 -0.76
C THR A 151 13.43 7.31 -1.49
N ASN A 152 13.72 6.83 -2.71
CA ASN A 152 14.89 7.21 -3.48
C ASN A 152 14.50 8.22 -4.57
N ASN A 153 15.14 9.39 -4.58
CA ASN A 153 14.86 10.48 -5.52
C ASN A 153 14.96 10.06 -7.00
N TYR A 154 15.94 9.23 -7.36
CA TYR A 154 16.08 8.76 -8.75
C TYR A 154 14.88 7.93 -9.22
N VAL A 155 14.30 7.13 -8.33
CA VAL A 155 13.10 6.35 -8.65
C VAL A 155 11.88 7.27 -8.73
N PHE A 156 11.80 8.33 -7.94
CA PHE A 156 10.73 9.33 -8.03
C PHE A 156 10.68 10.00 -9.39
N ASP A 157 11.81 10.35 -9.98
CA ASP A 157 11.87 10.94 -11.32
C ASP A 157 11.30 9.97 -12.37
N ALA A 158 11.58 8.68 -12.24
CA ALA A 158 11.00 7.66 -13.12
C ALA A 158 9.48 7.52 -12.90
N VAL A 159 9.01 7.51 -11.65
CA VAL A 159 7.58 7.47 -11.32
C VAL A 159 6.85 8.63 -11.98
N LYS A 160 7.39 9.84 -11.88
CA LYS A 160 6.84 11.04 -12.52
C LYS A 160 6.80 10.90 -14.03
N LYS A 161 7.93 10.52 -14.64
CA LYS A 161 8.07 10.36 -16.11
C LYS A 161 7.06 9.36 -16.68
N TYR A 162 6.82 8.26 -15.99
CA TYR A 162 5.95 7.18 -16.46
C TYR A 162 4.54 7.22 -15.82
N LYS A 163 4.20 8.29 -15.08
CA LYS A 163 2.89 8.52 -14.46
C LYS A 163 2.38 7.37 -13.59
N ASN A 164 3.32 6.68 -12.91
CA ASN A 164 2.95 5.65 -11.97
C ASN A 164 2.40 6.24 -10.67
N LYS A 165 1.63 5.44 -9.95
CA LYS A 165 1.14 5.76 -8.62
C LYS A 165 2.23 5.52 -7.56
N ILE A 166 2.12 6.17 -6.40
CA ILE A 166 3.14 6.10 -5.34
C ILE A 166 2.53 5.57 -4.05
N ILE A 167 3.30 4.73 -3.33
CA ILE A 167 3.07 4.43 -1.92
C ILE A 167 4.20 5.07 -1.11
N LEU A 168 3.82 5.95 -0.19
CA LEU A 168 4.74 6.65 0.71
C LEU A 168 4.56 6.17 2.15
N PRO A 169 5.65 5.86 2.88
CA PRO A 169 5.59 5.68 4.33
C PRO A 169 5.18 6.98 5.03
N TYR A 170 4.38 6.87 6.08
CA TYR A 170 3.95 8.02 6.88
C TYR A 170 5.12 8.79 7.49
N SER A 171 6.21 8.13 7.88
CA SER A 171 7.42 8.77 8.37
C SER A 171 8.03 9.77 7.39
N ILE A 172 7.94 9.49 6.10
CA ILE A 172 8.39 10.39 5.04
C ILE A 172 7.46 11.61 4.92
N TYR A 173 6.15 11.37 4.98
CA TYR A 173 5.15 12.43 5.00
C TYR A 173 5.35 13.38 6.19
N LYS A 174 5.49 12.81 7.41
CA LYS A 174 5.69 13.57 8.66
C LYS A 174 6.96 14.42 8.69
N ARG A 175 8.05 13.98 8.07
CA ARG A 175 9.33 14.70 8.01
C ARG A 175 9.31 15.91 7.09
N GLY A 176 8.19 16.22 6.45
CA GLY A 176 8.06 17.36 5.54
C GLY A 176 8.74 17.17 4.18
N PHE A 177 9.32 15.99 3.91
CA PHE A 177 9.82 15.62 2.57
C PHE A 177 8.74 15.86 1.52
N TRP A 178 7.52 15.55 1.89
CA TRP A 178 6.33 15.80 1.11
C TRP A 178 6.09 17.27 0.82
N SER A 179 6.28 18.16 1.81
CA SER A 179 6.07 19.59 1.63
C SER A 179 7.08 20.22 0.67
N ASP A 180 8.31 19.71 0.61
CA ASP A 180 9.32 20.17 -0.33
C ASP A 180 9.08 19.64 -1.74
N TRP A 181 8.56 18.45 -1.84
CA TRP A 181 8.17 17.82 -3.10
C TRP A 181 6.89 18.43 -3.68
N LEU A 182 5.88 18.72 -2.84
CA LEU A 182 4.66 19.44 -3.22
C LEU A 182 4.90 20.95 -3.44
N LYS A 183 6.00 21.52 -2.93
CA LYS A 183 6.41 22.89 -3.24
C LYS A 183 6.96 23.04 -4.64
N ASP A 184 7.34 21.95 -5.31
CA ASP A 184 7.64 21.99 -6.74
C ASP A 184 6.35 22.28 -7.51
N PRO A 185 6.18 23.48 -8.11
CA PRO A 185 4.94 23.86 -8.78
C PRO A 185 4.58 22.89 -9.93
N SER A 186 5.59 22.26 -10.55
CA SER A 186 5.37 21.31 -11.65
C SER A 186 4.73 20.02 -11.17
N LEU A 187 5.13 19.55 -9.98
CA LEU A 187 4.56 18.37 -9.34
C LEU A 187 3.14 18.64 -8.85
N LYS A 188 2.93 19.77 -8.19
CA LYS A 188 1.59 20.18 -7.74
C LYS A 188 0.60 20.25 -8.90
N ILE A 189 1.00 20.81 -10.04
CA ILE A 189 0.16 20.87 -11.23
C ILE A 189 -0.17 19.47 -11.77
N GLU A 190 0.78 18.53 -11.75
CA GLU A 190 0.54 17.15 -12.18
C GLU A 190 -0.40 16.40 -11.23
N PHE A 191 -0.26 16.61 -9.92
CA PHE A 191 -1.17 16.04 -8.91
C PHE A 191 -2.58 16.66 -9.01
N ASP A 192 -2.68 17.98 -9.08
CA ASP A 192 -3.97 18.69 -9.21
C ASP A 192 -4.72 18.33 -10.50
N ARG A 193 -4.01 17.88 -11.55
CA ARG A 193 -4.60 17.37 -12.79
C ARG A 193 -4.98 15.89 -12.74
N GLY A 194 -4.90 15.25 -11.57
CA GLY A 194 -5.22 13.83 -11.40
C GLY A 194 -4.18 12.88 -12.02
N GLY A 195 -2.93 13.36 -12.20
CA GLY A 195 -1.88 12.61 -12.88
C GLY A 195 -1.23 11.51 -12.05
N THR A 196 -1.11 11.68 -10.72
CA THR A 196 -0.44 10.70 -9.85
C THR A 196 -1.26 10.48 -8.59
N GLU A 197 -1.64 9.24 -8.36
CA GLU A 197 -2.35 8.82 -7.17
C GLU A 197 -1.36 8.47 -6.06
N ILE A 198 -1.65 8.93 -4.84
CA ILE A 198 -0.79 8.72 -3.69
C ILE A 198 -1.54 7.89 -2.67
N MET A 199 -0.87 6.83 -2.23
CA MET A 199 -1.27 6.02 -1.11
C MET A 199 -0.30 6.24 0.04
N LEU A 200 -0.80 6.63 1.20
CA LEU A 200 0.00 6.78 2.40
C LEU A 200 -0.05 5.50 3.22
N ALA A 201 1.12 4.91 3.50
CA ALA A 201 1.23 3.70 4.32
C ALA A 201 1.54 4.08 5.77
N MET A 202 0.71 3.63 6.71
CA MET A 202 0.87 3.93 8.13
C MET A 202 0.41 2.79 9.05
N THR A 203 0.83 2.89 10.30
CA THR A 203 0.43 1.98 11.38
C THR A 203 -0.28 2.78 12.48
N PRO A 204 -1.58 3.05 12.36
CA PRO A 204 -2.30 3.81 13.36
C PRO A 204 -2.66 2.94 14.57
N VAL A 205 -2.66 3.56 15.74
CA VAL A 205 -3.27 3.02 16.96
C VAL A 205 -4.42 3.92 17.33
N ILE A 206 -5.64 3.38 17.26
CA ILE A 206 -6.86 4.17 17.40
C ILE A 206 -7.60 3.76 18.67
N ARG A 207 -8.04 4.76 19.46
CA ARG A 207 -8.86 4.57 20.66
C ARG A 207 -9.99 5.61 20.69
N GLU A 208 -11.01 5.34 21.50
CA GLU A 208 -12.10 6.28 21.66
C GLU A 208 -11.65 7.54 22.40
N THR A 209 -10.83 7.37 23.43
CA THR A 209 -10.39 8.48 24.29
C THR A 209 -8.87 8.62 24.38
N LYS A 210 -8.43 9.80 24.79
CA LYS A 210 -7.01 10.09 25.04
C LYS A 210 -6.46 9.30 26.21
N GLU A 211 -7.27 9.09 27.24
CA GLU A 211 -6.91 8.32 28.44
C GLU A 211 -6.59 6.85 28.09
N GLU A 212 -7.36 6.26 27.16
CA GLU A 212 -7.08 4.91 26.66
C GLU A 212 -5.77 4.85 25.88
N LEU A 213 -5.45 5.88 25.08
CA LEU A 213 -4.18 5.98 24.38
C LEU A 213 -3.01 6.10 25.36
N GLU A 214 -3.12 6.94 26.37
CA GLU A 214 -2.08 7.13 27.38
C GLU A 214 -1.85 5.86 28.19
N ALA A 215 -2.92 5.16 28.59
CA ALA A 215 -2.82 3.87 29.27
C ALA A 215 -2.11 2.82 28.43
N LEU A 216 -2.40 2.76 27.13
CA LEU A 216 -1.75 1.84 26.19
C LEU A 216 -0.27 2.18 26.03
N ALA A 217 0.08 3.44 25.84
CA ALA A 217 1.46 3.89 25.68
C ALA A 217 2.32 3.56 26.92
N GLN A 218 1.72 3.59 28.12
CA GLN A 218 2.42 3.27 29.36
C GLN A 218 2.65 1.77 29.57
N HIS A 219 1.71 0.91 29.15
CA HIS A 219 1.67 -0.49 29.57
C HIS A 219 1.95 -1.52 28.47
N ALA A 220 1.54 -1.31 27.24
CA ALA A 220 1.43 -2.38 26.26
C ALA A 220 2.58 -2.46 25.24
N MET A 221 3.18 -1.35 24.89
CA MET A 221 4.06 -1.32 23.71
C MET A 221 5.53 -1.65 23.97
N LYS A 222 6.03 -1.41 25.16
CA LYS A 222 7.44 -1.65 25.50
C LYS A 222 7.91 -3.10 25.40
N PRO A 223 7.12 -4.13 25.77
CA PRO A 223 7.57 -5.53 25.70
C PRO A 223 7.42 -6.19 24.33
N VAL A 224 6.40 -5.82 23.55
CA VAL A 224 6.09 -6.43 22.25
C VAL A 224 7.10 -6.00 21.18
N TRP A 225 7.62 -4.81 21.32
CA TRP A 225 8.51 -4.18 20.35
C TRP A 225 9.98 -4.58 20.50
N LYS A 226 10.33 -5.37 21.52
CA LYS A 226 11.72 -5.79 21.80
C LYS A 226 12.20 -7.03 21.04
N LYS A 227 11.35 -7.73 20.31
CA LYS A 227 11.70 -8.95 19.56
C LYS A 227 11.71 -8.70 18.05
N GLY A 228 12.79 -8.15 17.55
CA GLY A 228 13.01 -7.90 16.13
C GLY A 228 13.40 -6.45 15.89
N ASP A 229 13.91 -6.13 14.73
CA ASP A 229 14.34 -4.78 14.33
C ASP A 229 13.14 -3.83 14.17
N VAL A 230 12.47 -3.64 15.27
CA VAL A 230 11.20 -2.91 15.39
C VAL A 230 11.45 -1.40 15.44
N SER A 231 12.68 -0.95 15.61
CA SER A 231 13.01 0.48 15.67
C SER A 231 12.50 1.25 14.46
N LYS A 232 12.48 0.64 13.28
CA LYS A 232 11.93 1.25 12.06
C LYS A 232 10.41 1.25 11.99
N VAL A 233 9.75 0.27 12.59
CA VAL A 233 8.28 0.19 12.61
C VAL A 233 7.69 1.18 13.62
N VAL A 234 8.40 1.43 14.72
CA VAL A 234 7.97 2.39 15.77
C VAL A 234 7.95 3.83 15.26
N GLU A 235 8.79 4.18 14.30
CA GLU A 235 8.78 5.52 13.70
C GLU A 235 7.50 5.81 12.90
N ASP A 236 6.81 4.77 12.42
CA ASP A 236 5.61 4.87 11.61
C ASP A 236 4.31 4.65 12.41
N VAL A 237 4.39 4.43 13.73
CA VAL A 237 3.23 4.29 14.60
C VAL A 237 2.75 5.65 15.07
N GLU A 238 1.49 5.92 14.82
CA GLU A 238 0.81 7.13 15.26
C GLU A 238 -0.42 6.80 16.10
N TYR A 239 -0.63 7.60 17.12
CA TYR A 239 -1.69 7.43 18.10
C TYR A 239 -2.80 8.44 17.86
N PHE A 240 -4.03 7.94 17.70
CA PHE A 240 -5.19 8.76 17.42
C PHE A 240 -6.35 8.41 18.33
N THR A 241 -7.12 9.44 18.71
CA THR A 241 -8.54 9.24 19.06
C THR A 241 -9.36 9.09 17.78
N HIS A 242 -10.60 8.66 17.88
CA HIS A 242 -11.50 8.65 16.72
C HIS A 242 -11.62 10.02 16.07
N GLU A 243 -11.76 11.08 16.87
CA GLU A 243 -11.87 12.47 16.41
C GLU A 243 -10.62 12.91 15.68
N SER A 244 -9.44 12.78 16.30
CA SER A 244 -8.18 13.21 15.70
C SER A 244 -7.79 12.42 14.45
N PHE A 245 -8.26 11.17 14.31
CA PHE A 245 -8.06 10.42 13.08
C PHE A 245 -8.98 10.88 11.95
N HIS A 246 -10.21 11.30 12.28
CA HIS A 246 -11.10 11.99 11.32
C HIS A 246 -10.47 13.27 10.78
N GLU A 247 -9.96 14.13 11.67
CA GLU A 247 -9.27 15.36 11.29
C GLU A 247 -8.03 15.07 10.42
N PHE A 248 -7.28 14.04 10.78
CA PHE A 248 -6.12 13.59 10.00
C PHE A 248 -6.52 13.14 8.60
N ILE A 249 -7.59 12.37 8.44
CA ILE A 249 -8.07 11.96 7.11
C ILE A 249 -8.49 13.17 6.28
N GLN A 250 -9.18 14.15 6.87
CA GLN A 250 -9.56 15.39 6.19
C GLN A 250 -8.33 16.16 5.69
N MET A 251 -7.31 16.30 6.55
CA MET A 251 -6.04 16.92 6.16
C MET A 251 -5.37 16.20 4.99
N LEU A 252 -5.38 14.86 4.97
CA LEU A 252 -4.85 14.08 3.84
C LEU A 252 -5.63 14.32 2.55
N GLU A 253 -6.96 14.41 2.63
CA GLU A 253 -7.81 14.72 1.48
C GLU A 253 -7.53 16.14 0.93
N GLU A 254 -7.25 17.11 1.79
CA GLU A 254 -6.83 18.47 1.44
C GLU A 254 -5.45 18.47 0.75
N ASP A 255 -4.56 17.59 1.16
CA ASP A 255 -3.24 17.38 0.54
C ASP A 255 -3.31 16.51 -0.74
N ASN A 256 -4.52 16.20 -1.25
CA ASN A 256 -4.75 15.32 -2.40
C ASN A 256 -4.25 13.88 -2.23
N ILE A 257 -4.10 13.41 -1.01
CA ILE A 257 -3.83 12.01 -0.71
C ILE A 257 -5.17 11.27 -0.68
N SER A 258 -5.36 10.38 -1.63
CA SER A 258 -6.66 9.73 -1.86
C SER A 258 -6.74 8.29 -1.33
N HIS A 259 -5.62 7.71 -0.91
CA HIS A 259 -5.54 6.33 -0.49
C HIS A 259 -4.74 6.19 0.81
N LEU A 260 -5.24 5.38 1.72
CA LEU A 260 -4.59 5.07 3.00
C LEU A 260 -4.40 3.57 3.14
N LEU A 261 -3.13 3.14 3.21
CA LEU A 261 -2.74 1.76 3.47
C LEU A 261 -2.47 1.60 4.96
N ILE A 262 -3.33 0.86 5.63
CA ILE A 262 -3.30 0.69 7.08
C ILE A 262 -2.69 -0.66 7.45
N ASN A 263 -1.64 -0.62 8.27
CA ASN A 263 -1.03 -1.78 8.89
C ASN A 263 -1.48 -1.88 10.35
N ALA A 264 -2.00 -3.01 10.77
CA ALA A 264 -2.35 -3.28 12.16
C ALA A 264 -1.16 -3.93 12.90
N VAL A 265 -0.58 -3.22 13.85
CA VAL A 265 0.53 -3.72 14.69
C VAL A 265 0.32 -3.29 16.15
N PRO A 266 0.27 -4.23 17.10
CA PRO A 266 0.20 -5.68 16.86
C PRO A 266 -1.10 -6.09 16.15
N ARG A 267 -1.17 -7.30 15.63
CA ARG A 267 -2.35 -7.76 14.88
C ARG A 267 -3.66 -7.74 15.67
N SER A 268 -3.59 -7.77 16.99
CA SER A 268 -4.76 -7.57 17.87
C SER A 268 -5.45 -6.21 17.69
N GLU A 269 -4.78 -5.23 17.07
CA GLU A 269 -5.36 -3.94 16.73
C GLU A 269 -6.26 -3.99 15.47
N SER A 270 -6.17 -5.04 14.69
CA SER A 270 -6.90 -5.22 13.43
C SER A 270 -8.40 -4.98 13.58
N THR A 271 -9.03 -5.64 14.54
CA THR A 271 -10.48 -5.51 14.77
C THR A 271 -10.92 -4.08 15.07
N LYS A 272 -10.11 -3.33 15.85
CA LYS A 272 -10.42 -1.93 16.19
C LYS A 272 -10.30 -1.02 14.97
N ILE A 273 -9.24 -1.21 14.19
CA ILE A 273 -9.00 -0.45 12.97
C ILE A 273 -10.12 -0.70 11.95
N VAL A 274 -10.48 -1.97 11.75
CA VAL A 274 -11.53 -2.36 10.81
C VAL A 274 -12.88 -1.80 11.22
N SER A 275 -13.23 -1.88 12.52
CA SER A 275 -14.45 -1.27 13.05
C SER A 275 -14.47 0.25 12.88
N PHE A 276 -13.33 0.92 13.11
CA PHE A 276 -13.22 2.35 12.92
C PHE A 276 -13.45 2.76 11.47
N VAL A 277 -12.80 2.10 10.50
CA VAL A 277 -12.96 2.41 9.07
C VAL A 277 -14.43 2.27 8.66
N LYS A 278 -15.10 1.20 9.12
CA LYS A 278 -16.53 1.02 8.90
C LYS A 278 -17.35 2.22 9.40
N GLN A 279 -17.18 2.59 10.65
CA GLN A 279 -17.91 3.72 11.27
C GLN A 279 -17.62 5.04 10.53
N TYR A 280 -16.36 5.27 10.14
CA TYR A 280 -15.97 6.46 9.39
C TYR A 280 -16.70 6.56 8.06
N VAL A 281 -16.71 5.49 7.27
CA VAL A 281 -17.34 5.48 5.94
C VAL A 281 -18.86 5.62 6.05
N GLU A 282 -19.50 4.91 6.98
CA GLU A 282 -20.94 4.97 7.21
C GLU A 282 -21.38 6.38 7.63
N SER A 283 -20.65 7.04 8.53
CA SER A 283 -20.97 8.40 8.98
C SER A 283 -20.94 9.43 7.83
N ARG A 284 -20.05 9.27 6.87
CA ARG A 284 -19.97 10.17 5.69
C ARG A 284 -21.08 9.94 4.68
N THR A 285 -21.53 8.70 4.53
CA THR A 285 -22.64 8.34 3.61
C THR A 285 -23.96 8.92 4.08
N ASP A 286 -24.21 8.90 5.40
CA ASP A 286 -25.41 9.47 5.99
C ASP A 286 -25.48 11.00 5.81
N PHE A 287 -24.34 11.70 5.94
CA PHE A 287 -24.27 13.15 5.70
C PHE A 287 -24.55 13.53 4.26
N ALA A 288 -24.04 12.76 3.31
CA ALA A 288 -24.24 13.01 1.87
C ALA A 288 -25.71 12.78 1.47
N GLY A 289 -26.37 11.79 2.05
CA GLY A 289 -27.79 11.51 1.81
C GLY A 289 -28.74 12.62 2.30
N HIS A 290 -28.37 13.31 3.39
CA HIS A 290 -29.17 14.42 3.94
C HIS A 290 -29.04 15.73 3.16
N GLN A 291 -27.97 15.93 2.40
CA GLN A 291 -27.80 17.12 1.55
C GLN A 291 -28.41 16.98 0.17
N ALA A 292 -28.59 15.77 -0.33
CA ALA A 292 -29.22 15.51 -1.63
C ALA A 292 -30.76 15.54 -1.60
N GLY A 293 -31.34 15.61 -0.40
CA GLY A 293 -32.81 15.65 -0.17
C GLY A 293 -33.38 17.04 0.14
N LYS A 294 -32.58 18.10 0.03
CA LYS A 294 -33.02 19.51 0.13
C LYS A 294 -32.81 20.21 -1.20
#